data_9d524d315c342861862aeeb47c5b1353
#
_entry.id   9d524d315c342861862aeeb47c5b1353
#
_cell.length_a   1.000
_cell.length_b   1.000
_cell.length_c   1.000
_cell.angle_alpha   90.00
_cell.angle_beta   90.00
_cell.angle_gamma   90.00
#
_symmetry.space_group_name_H-M   'P 1'
#
loop_
_entity.id
_entity.type
_entity.pdbx_description
1 polymer ?
#
loop_
_entity_poly.entity_id
_entity_poly.type
_entity_poly.pdbx_seq_one_letter_code
_entity_poly.pdbx_strand_id
1 'polypeptide(L)'
;MNSHTKEQFDIFMSQLKETNTTLGFYCDFEKINNNVESISIKLNQLNYLIGQMDMDAAIRRLWDENRNVFSILEILIAVRTSDKKKAIMADGNVKLINSLFDSVDGVIKYIHGTGLDEVFRNKQIKNLVDYVFGVETGLDTNARKNRSGHLMEGQVASILDNANITYRQEVYSTEYPELSVLGEDKKRFDFVVETNRCKYLMEVNFYSGGGSKLNEVARAYSELSPKINTVDGFEFVWITDGIGWKSAKNKLEEAFYAIPNIYNLTTIDEFIKQVKEEL
;
A
#
# COMPACT_ATOMS: atom_id res chain seq x y z
N MET A 1 13.93 -30.16 -19.86
CA MET A 1 13.17 -29.74 -21.07
C MET A 1 12.63 -28.37 -20.76
N ASN A 2 12.73 -27.39 -21.65
CA ASN A 2 12.14 -26.06 -21.39
C ASN A 2 10.62 -26.18 -21.37
N SER A 3 9.96 -25.52 -20.42
CA SER A 3 8.49 -25.51 -20.31
C SER A 3 7.82 -24.71 -21.43
N HIS A 4 8.55 -23.71 -21.97
CA HIS A 4 8.04 -22.78 -22.99
C HIS A 4 9.05 -22.57 -24.12
N THR A 5 8.59 -22.02 -25.26
CA THR A 5 9.42 -21.68 -26.41
C THR A 5 9.85 -20.21 -26.39
N LYS A 6 10.86 -19.89 -27.22
CA LYS A 6 11.32 -18.50 -27.41
C LYS A 6 10.20 -17.60 -27.97
N GLU A 7 9.39 -18.13 -28.89
CA GLU A 7 8.29 -17.39 -29.47
C GLU A 7 7.23 -17.05 -28.41
N GLN A 8 6.88 -17.99 -27.53
CA GLN A 8 5.98 -17.74 -26.39
C GLN A 8 6.54 -16.65 -25.45
N PHE A 9 7.85 -16.67 -25.19
CA PHE A 9 8.48 -15.63 -24.38
C PHE A 9 8.42 -14.25 -25.06
N ASP A 10 8.66 -14.15 -26.36
CA ASP A 10 8.62 -12.87 -27.06
C ASP A 10 7.19 -12.33 -27.11
N ILE A 11 6.17 -13.19 -27.23
CA ILE A 11 4.76 -12.81 -27.09
C ILE A 11 4.48 -12.30 -25.66
N PHE A 12 4.88 -13.05 -24.63
CA PHE A 12 4.73 -12.65 -23.22
C PHE A 12 5.33 -11.25 -22.97
N MET A 13 6.54 -11.02 -23.45
CA MET A 13 7.23 -9.72 -23.32
C MET A 13 6.51 -8.59 -24.06
N SER A 14 5.88 -8.87 -25.19
CA SER A 14 5.14 -7.86 -25.97
C SER A 14 3.84 -7.41 -25.29
N GLN A 15 3.30 -8.22 -24.40
CA GLN A 15 2.04 -8.01 -23.70
C GLN A 15 2.20 -7.30 -22.35
N LEU A 16 3.44 -7.08 -21.88
CA LEU A 16 3.70 -6.43 -20.59
C LEU A 16 3.11 -5.03 -20.53
N LYS A 17 2.34 -4.78 -19.50
CA LYS A 17 1.62 -3.51 -19.28
C LYS A 17 2.54 -2.44 -18.67
N GLU A 18 2.33 -1.20 -19.05
CA GLU A 18 3.07 -0.06 -18.49
C GLU A 18 2.64 0.23 -17.05
N THR A 19 1.37 -0.01 -16.74
CA THR A 19 0.80 0.19 -15.41
C THR A 19 -0.36 -0.75 -15.17
N ASN A 20 -0.59 -1.09 -13.92
CA ASN A 20 -1.78 -1.77 -13.45
C ASN A 20 -2.66 -0.86 -12.57
N THR A 21 -2.39 0.44 -12.52
CA THR A 21 -3.15 1.39 -11.71
C THR A 21 -4.45 1.81 -12.38
N THR A 22 -5.52 1.87 -11.62
CA THR A 22 -6.81 2.48 -12.00
C THR A 22 -6.86 3.93 -11.52
N LEU A 23 -7.83 4.72 -11.98
CA LEU A 23 -8.01 6.10 -11.50
C LEU A 23 -8.26 6.17 -10.00
N GLY A 24 -9.02 5.23 -9.43
CA GLY A 24 -9.27 5.14 -7.98
C GLY A 24 -8.01 4.87 -7.13
N PHE A 25 -6.94 4.37 -7.75
CA PHE A 25 -5.65 4.22 -7.07
C PHE A 25 -5.06 5.56 -6.62
N TYR A 26 -5.28 6.63 -7.39
CA TYR A 26 -4.62 7.91 -7.15
C TYR A 26 -5.22 8.71 -6.01
N CYS A 27 -6.49 8.50 -5.67
CA CYS A 27 -7.15 9.20 -4.58
C CYS A 27 -8.34 8.39 -4.04
N ASP A 28 -8.42 8.28 -2.72
CA ASP A 28 -9.52 7.67 -1.99
C ASP A 28 -10.32 8.79 -1.28
N PHE A 29 -11.22 9.44 -2.02
CA PHE A 29 -12.02 10.54 -1.47
C PHE A 29 -12.99 10.09 -0.37
N GLU A 30 -13.46 8.86 -0.38
CA GLU A 30 -14.32 8.34 0.69
C GLU A 30 -13.57 8.32 2.03
N LYS A 31 -12.36 7.74 2.01
CA LYS A 31 -11.48 7.73 3.17
C LYS A 31 -11.08 9.13 3.64
N ILE A 32 -10.76 10.03 2.70
CA ILE A 32 -10.41 11.43 3.00
C ILE A 32 -11.58 12.12 3.67
N ASN A 33 -12.80 12.01 3.13
CA ASN A 33 -14.01 12.56 3.70
C ASN A 33 -14.24 12.05 5.13
N ASN A 34 -14.17 10.75 5.35
CA ASN A 34 -14.36 10.14 6.67
C ASN A 34 -13.34 10.66 7.69
N ASN A 35 -12.06 10.81 7.29
CA ASN A 35 -11.03 11.40 8.15
C ASN A 35 -11.37 12.84 8.55
N VAL A 36 -11.73 13.68 7.59
CA VAL A 36 -12.05 15.08 7.82
C VAL A 36 -13.33 15.22 8.66
N GLU A 37 -14.37 14.47 8.33
CA GLU A 37 -15.64 14.49 9.05
C GLU A 37 -15.47 14.14 10.53
N SER A 38 -14.65 13.15 10.85
CA SER A 38 -14.38 12.71 12.23
C SER A 38 -13.84 13.82 13.14
N ILE A 39 -13.22 14.87 12.57
CA ILE A 39 -12.62 15.98 13.30
C ILE A 39 -13.21 17.35 12.92
N SER A 40 -14.21 17.39 12.04
CA SER A 40 -14.78 18.61 11.47
C SER A 40 -15.30 19.59 12.51
N ILE A 41 -15.94 19.11 13.59
CA ILE A 41 -16.43 19.95 14.69
C ILE A 41 -15.26 20.70 15.36
N LYS A 42 -14.16 20.01 15.63
CA LYS A 42 -12.97 20.64 16.23
C LYS A 42 -12.32 21.65 15.28
N LEU A 43 -12.25 21.33 13.98
CA LEU A 43 -11.73 22.23 12.95
C LEU A 43 -12.58 23.49 12.85
N ASN A 44 -13.92 23.36 12.90
CA ASN A 44 -14.83 24.51 12.89
C ASN A 44 -14.64 25.39 14.13
N GLN A 45 -14.41 24.84 15.30
CA GLN A 45 -14.10 25.60 16.51
C GLN A 45 -12.72 26.30 16.41
N LEU A 46 -11.71 25.62 15.86
CA LEU A 46 -10.38 26.19 15.61
C LEU A 46 -10.40 27.32 14.57
N ASN A 47 -11.41 27.40 13.68
CA ASN A 47 -11.59 28.52 12.77
C ASN A 47 -11.70 29.86 13.51
N TYR A 48 -12.08 29.86 14.81
CA TYR A 48 -12.08 31.05 15.66
C TYR A 48 -10.70 31.74 15.71
N LEU A 49 -9.61 31.01 15.57
CA LEU A 49 -8.25 31.55 15.60
C LEU A 49 -7.88 32.31 14.32
N ILE A 50 -8.63 32.12 13.23
CA ILE A 50 -8.33 32.73 11.92
C ILE A 50 -8.64 34.24 11.99
N GLY A 51 -7.62 35.04 11.73
CA GLY A 51 -7.70 36.50 11.72
C GLY A 51 -7.62 37.16 13.09
N GLN A 52 -7.34 36.40 14.15
CA GLN A 52 -7.07 36.98 15.48
C GLN A 52 -5.71 37.71 15.48
N MET A 53 -5.71 38.95 15.96
CA MET A 53 -4.46 39.74 16.03
C MET A 53 -3.61 39.35 17.27
N ASP A 54 -4.29 39.14 18.40
CA ASP A 54 -3.68 38.59 19.63
C ASP A 54 -3.95 37.08 19.69
N MET A 55 -3.02 36.33 19.14
CA MET A 55 -3.15 34.89 19.05
C MET A 55 -3.14 34.22 20.42
N ASP A 56 -2.30 34.69 21.35
CA ASP A 56 -2.19 34.11 22.67
C ASP A 56 -3.48 34.27 23.48
N ALA A 57 -4.07 35.46 23.45
CA ALA A 57 -5.35 35.70 24.09
C ALA A 57 -6.48 34.86 23.47
N ALA A 58 -6.48 34.73 22.14
CA ALA A 58 -7.48 33.91 21.44
C ALA A 58 -7.33 32.42 21.79
N ILE A 59 -6.08 31.89 21.85
CA ILE A 59 -5.82 30.51 22.26
C ILE A 59 -6.30 30.26 23.69
N ARG A 60 -5.96 31.16 24.65
CA ARG A 60 -6.41 31.04 26.05
C ARG A 60 -7.92 31.03 26.15
N ARG A 61 -8.60 31.93 25.46
CA ARG A 61 -10.06 31.97 25.43
C ARG A 61 -10.68 30.70 24.90
N LEU A 62 -10.14 30.15 23.78
CA LEU A 62 -10.66 28.92 23.19
C LEU A 62 -10.32 27.70 24.08
N TRP A 63 -9.19 27.75 24.79
CA TRP A 63 -8.82 26.72 25.75
C TRP A 63 -9.80 26.63 26.92
N ASP A 64 -10.20 27.78 27.46
CA ASP A 64 -11.16 27.84 28.55
C ASP A 64 -12.55 27.36 28.10
N GLU A 65 -12.93 27.64 26.86
CA GLU A 65 -14.21 27.19 26.28
C GLU A 65 -14.18 25.68 25.97
N ASN A 66 -13.19 25.21 25.25
CA ASN A 66 -13.06 23.80 24.87
C ASN A 66 -11.62 23.41 24.55
N ARG A 67 -10.83 23.01 25.56
CA ARG A 67 -9.44 22.59 25.36
C ARG A 67 -9.26 21.38 24.43
N ASN A 68 -10.30 20.56 24.27
CA ASN A 68 -10.20 19.34 23.47
C ASN A 68 -10.05 19.60 21.95
N VAL A 69 -10.34 20.81 21.49
CA VAL A 69 -10.16 21.18 20.07
C VAL A 69 -8.69 21.15 19.64
N PHE A 70 -7.78 21.39 20.57
CA PHE A 70 -6.35 21.42 20.28
C PHE A 70 -5.72 20.03 20.06
N SER A 71 -6.43 18.96 20.39
CA SER A 71 -5.95 17.59 20.22
C SER A 71 -5.69 17.17 18.77
N ILE A 72 -6.11 17.99 17.80
CA ILE A 72 -5.98 17.70 16.37
C ILE A 72 -5.00 18.64 15.64
N LEU A 73 -4.26 19.47 16.37
CA LEU A 73 -3.42 20.50 15.73
C LEU A 73 -2.31 19.93 14.83
N GLU A 74 -1.83 18.71 15.10
CA GLU A 74 -0.78 18.07 14.29
C GLU A 74 -1.18 17.96 12.82
N ILE A 75 -2.48 17.74 12.52
CA ILE A 75 -2.93 17.62 11.14
C ILE A 75 -2.72 18.89 10.32
N LEU A 76 -2.71 20.06 10.97
CA LEU A 76 -2.49 21.34 10.30
C LEU A 76 -1.07 21.51 9.73
N ILE A 77 -0.13 20.66 10.15
CA ILE A 77 1.22 20.55 9.57
C ILE A 77 1.46 19.20 8.89
N ALA A 78 0.39 18.56 8.43
CA ALA A 78 0.43 17.27 7.74
C ALA A 78 1.07 16.12 8.55
N VAL A 79 0.92 16.14 9.88
CA VAL A 79 1.35 15.08 10.80
C VAL A 79 0.12 14.41 11.39
N ARG A 80 0.11 13.08 11.43
CA ARG A 80 -0.93 12.32 12.11
C ARG A 80 -0.50 11.99 13.54
N THR A 81 -1.42 12.08 14.47
CA THR A 81 -1.16 11.75 15.89
C THR A 81 -0.65 10.30 16.04
N SER A 82 -1.10 9.38 15.17
CA SER A 82 -0.61 8.00 15.11
C SER A 82 0.89 7.89 14.81
N ASP A 83 1.49 8.89 14.17
CA ASP A 83 2.91 8.88 13.78
C ASP A 83 3.83 9.09 14.98
N LYS A 84 3.31 9.53 16.13
CA LYS A 84 4.03 9.77 17.39
C LYS A 84 5.32 10.59 17.17
N LYS A 85 5.21 11.65 16.37
CA LYS A 85 6.35 12.52 16.04
C LYS A 85 6.87 13.25 17.26
N LYS A 86 8.18 13.46 17.29
CA LYS A 86 8.89 14.17 18.37
C LYS A 86 9.53 15.43 17.82
N ALA A 87 9.65 16.44 18.66
CA ALA A 87 10.38 17.67 18.37
C ALA A 87 11.34 18.01 19.52
N ILE A 88 12.45 18.67 19.17
CA ILE A 88 13.37 19.23 20.16
C ILE A 88 12.85 20.61 20.61
N MET A 89 12.77 20.81 21.90
CA MET A 89 12.33 22.05 22.49
C MET A 89 13.51 23.04 22.67
N ALA A 90 13.20 24.30 22.92
CA ALA A 90 14.23 25.34 23.14
C ALA A 90 15.20 25.04 24.30
N ASP A 91 14.77 24.23 25.26
CA ASP A 91 15.58 23.75 26.39
C ASP A 91 16.44 22.52 26.04
N GLY A 92 16.45 22.08 24.78
CA GLY A 92 17.16 20.91 24.30
C GLY A 92 16.45 19.58 24.58
N ASN A 93 15.34 19.55 25.29
CA ASN A 93 14.60 18.34 25.57
C ASN A 93 13.78 17.88 24.36
N VAL A 94 13.71 16.56 24.16
CA VAL A 94 12.88 15.95 23.09
C VAL A 94 11.53 15.55 23.67
N LYS A 95 10.44 16.06 23.08
CA LYS A 95 9.07 15.75 23.48
C LYS A 95 8.24 15.23 22.32
N LEU A 96 7.21 14.44 22.62
CA LEU A 96 6.16 14.13 21.66
C LEU A 96 5.40 15.42 21.33
N ILE A 97 5.09 15.65 20.05
CA ILE A 97 4.39 16.87 19.63
C ILE A 97 3.03 16.96 20.32
N ASN A 98 2.27 15.87 20.35
CA ASN A 98 0.95 15.85 20.96
C ASN A 98 0.96 16.15 22.47
N SER A 99 2.08 15.89 23.19
CA SER A 99 2.18 16.23 24.61
C SER A 99 2.19 17.75 24.88
N LEU A 100 2.42 18.57 23.86
CA LEU A 100 2.30 20.03 23.96
C LEU A 100 0.84 20.46 24.14
N PHE A 101 -0.12 19.66 23.72
CA PHE A 101 -1.54 20.00 23.79
C PHE A 101 -2.18 19.69 25.15
N ASP A 102 -1.39 19.22 26.11
CA ASP A 102 -1.85 19.01 27.49
C ASP A 102 -1.90 20.31 28.31
N SER A 103 -1.36 21.41 27.78
CA SER A 103 -1.38 22.72 28.43
C SER A 103 -1.56 23.87 27.43
N VAL A 104 -2.18 24.95 27.86
CA VAL A 104 -2.39 26.15 27.04
C VAL A 104 -1.06 26.76 26.56
N ASP A 105 -0.04 26.79 27.42
CA ASP A 105 1.29 27.31 27.06
C ASP A 105 2.01 26.39 26.07
N GLY A 106 1.75 25.08 26.12
CA GLY A 106 2.23 24.12 25.13
C GLY A 106 1.60 24.34 23.76
N VAL A 107 0.28 24.58 23.70
CA VAL A 107 -0.43 24.96 22.47
C VAL A 107 0.13 26.25 21.88
N ILE A 108 0.32 27.29 22.71
CA ILE A 108 0.91 28.56 22.27
C ILE A 108 2.31 28.32 21.68
N LYS A 109 3.17 27.56 22.36
CA LYS A 109 4.50 27.21 21.86
C LYS A 109 4.44 26.47 20.52
N TYR A 110 3.48 25.56 20.37
CA TYR A 110 3.30 24.81 19.13
C TYR A 110 2.88 25.73 17.97
N ILE A 111 1.88 26.57 18.19
CA ILE A 111 1.33 27.46 17.14
C ILE A 111 2.38 28.46 16.68
N HIS A 112 3.15 29.08 17.61
CA HIS A 112 4.25 29.95 17.24
C HIS A 112 5.45 29.18 16.63
N GLY A 113 5.83 28.06 17.23
CA GLY A 113 6.96 27.26 16.77
C GLY A 113 6.79 26.66 15.38
N THR A 114 5.53 26.46 14.93
CA THR A 114 5.20 25.98 13.59
C THR A 114 4.94 27.12 12.59
N GLY A 115 4.80 28.38 13.08
CA GLY A 115 4.44 29.54 12.24
C GLY A 115 2.94 29.61 11.89
N LEU A 116 2.10 28.74 12.48
CA LEU A 116 0.64 28.76 12.25
C LEU A 116 0.00 30.09 12.69
N ASP A 117 0.57 30.78 13.68
CA ASP A 117 0.11 32.09 14.13
C ASP A 117 0.13 33.12 13.00
N GLU A 118 1.17 33.18 12.19
CA GLU A 118 1.25 34.07 11.02
C GLU A 118 0.23 33.67 9.94
N VAL A 119 0.11 32.37 9.66
CA VAL A 119 -0.85 31.83 8.69
C VAL A 119 -2.27 32.19 9.06
N PHE A 120 -2.63 32.08 10.33
CA PHE A 120 -3.96 32.43 10.83
C PHE A 120 -4.19 33.95 10.84
N ARG A 121 -3.25 34.73 11.34
CA ARG A 121 -3.33 36.19 11.42
C ARG A 121 -3.52 36.81 10.03
N ASN A 122 -2.75 36.34 9.06
CA ASN A 122 -2.77 36.84 7.68
C ASN A 122 -3.91 36.25 6.85
N LYS A 123 -4.77 35.41 7.42
CA LYS A 123 -5.89 34.73 6.74
C LYS A 123 -5.50 34.02 5.46
N GLN A 124 -4.29 33.42 5.45
CA GLN A 124 -3.82 32.59 4.34
C GLN A 124 -4.68 31.34 4.19
N ILE A 125 -5.21 30.86 5.32
CA ILE A 125 -6.25 29.82 5.38
C ILE A 125 -7.55 30.53 5.80
N LYS A 126 -8.65 30.21 5.13
CA LYS A 126 -9.98 30.79 5.42
C LYS A 126 -10.91 29.82 6.13
N ASN A 127 -10.71 28.52 5.93
CA ASN A 127 -11.49 27.45 6.53
C ASN A 127 -10.58 26.25 6.77
N LEU A 128 -10.51 25.78 8.01
CA LEU A 128 -9.65 24.65 8.38
C LEU A 128 -10.21 23.31 7.91
N VAL A 129 -11.51 23.18 7.68
CA VAL A 129 -12.10 21.95 7.13
C VAL A 129 -11.60 21.75 5.69
N ASP A 130 -11.71 22.81 4.85
CA ASP A 130 -11.25 22.76 3.46
C ASP A 130 -9.71 22.59 3.38
N TYR A 131 -9.00 23.27 4.27
CA TYR A 131 -7.55 23.14 4.36
C TYR A 131 -7.13 21.70 4.69
N VAL A 132 -7.73 21.09 5.71
CA VAL A 132 -7.42 19.73 6.13
C VAL A 132 -7.86 18.71 5.10
N PHE A 133 -8.92 18.96 4.34
CA PHE A 133 -9.27 18.13 3.18
C PHE A 133 -8.12 18.08 2.16
N GLY A 134 -7.50 19.23 1.86
CA GLY A 134 -6.31 19.29 0.99
C GLY A 134 -5.09 18.59 1.60
N VAL A 135 -4.88 18.76 2.92
CA VAL A 135 -3.80 18.06 3.65
C VAL A 135 -3.98 16.54 3.60
N GLU A 136 -5.18 16.04 3.88
CA GLU A 136 -5.50 14.61 3.81
C GLU A 136 -5.32 14.06 2.41
N THR A 137 -5.70 14.82 1.37
CA THR A 137 -5.43 14.46 -0.04
C THR A 137 -3.93 14.33 -0.30
N GLY A 138 -3.11 15.25 0.23
CA GLY A 138 -1.65 15.17 0.15
C GLY A 138 -1.06 13.98 0.91
N LEU A 139 -1.56 13.68 2.11
CA LEU A 139 -1.14 12.54 2.91
C LEU A 139 -1.55 11.20 2.28
N ASP A 140 -2.64 11.15 1.53
CA ASP A 140 -3.07 9.96 0.81
C ASP A 140 -2.08 9.55 -0.30
N THR A 141 -1.22 10.47 -0.79
CA THR A 141 -0.14 10.12 -1.71
C THR A 141 0.87 9.14 -1.11
N ASN A 142 1.12 9.19 0.21
CA ASN A 142 1.96 8.22 0.90
C ASN A 142 1.25 6.86 1.04
N ALA A 143 -0.06 6.84 1.16
CA ALA A 143 -0.86 5.61 1.17
C ALA A 143 -0.81 4.88 -0.19
N ARG A 144 -0.58 5.57 -1.31
CA ARG A 144 -0.38 4.96 -2.64
C ARG A 144 0.79 3.97 -2.67
N LYS A 145 1.88 4.25 -1.96
CA LYS A 145 3.03 3.32 -1.89
C LYS A 145 2.63 1.98 -1.28
N ASN A 146 1.77 2.00 -0.28
CA ASN A 146 1.26 0.78 0.35
C ASN A 146 0.20 0.09 -0.53
N ARG A 147 -0.68 0.86 -1.18
CA ARG A 147 -1.64 0.33 -2.15
C ARG A 147 -0.98 -0.32 -3.35
N SER A 148 0.20 0.17 -3.81
CA SER A 148 0.89 -0.40 -4.96
C SER A 148 1.35 -1.85 -4.74
N GLY A 149 1.65 -2.24 -3.50
CA GLY A 149 1.99 -3.62 -3.14
C GLY A 149 0.82 -4.59 -3.32
N HIS A 150 -0.42 -4.12 -3.10
CA HIS A 150 -1.63 -4.96 -3.14
C HIS A 150 -2.45 -4.81 -4.43
N LEU A 151 -2.04 -3.94 -5.36
CA LEU A 151 -2.81 -3.72 -6.58
C LEU A 151 -2.88 -4.96 -7.47
N MET A 152 -1.76 -5.63 -7.67
CA MET A 152 -1.71 -6.83 -8.50
C MET A 152 -2.50 -7.98 -7.86
N GLU A 153 -2.35 -8.15 -6.54
CA GLU A 153 -3.14 -9.11 -5.77
C GLU A 153 -4.65 -8.82 -5.90
N GLY A 154 -5.07 -7.55 -5.73
CA GLY A 154 -6.47 -7.15 -5.89
C GLY A 154 -7.02 -7.39 -7.30
N GLN A 155 -6.21 -7.21 -8.34
CA GLN A 155 -6.60 -7.53 -9.73
C GLN A 155 -6.77 -9.02 -9.95
N VAL A 156 -5.82 -9.83 -9.47
CA VAL A 156 -5.91 -11.29 -9.58
C VAL A 156 -7.11 -11.81 -8.78
N ALA A 157 -7.34 -11.30 -7.57
CA ALA A 157 -8.54 -11.62 -6.78
C ALA A 157 -9.82 -11.33 -7.58
N SER A 158 -9.94 -10.14 -8.16
CA SER A 158 -11.10 -9.77 -8.98
C SER A 158 -11.29 -10.68 -10.20
N ILE A 159 -10.21 -11.13 -10.83
CA ILE A 159 -10.26 -12.06 -11.96
C ILE A 159 -10.79 -13.43 -11.49
N LEU A 160 -10.29 -13.94 -10.36
CA LEU A 160 -10.73 -15.21 -9.77
C LEU A 160 -12.21 -15.14 -9.35
N ASP A 161 -12.63 -14.04 -8.68
CA ASP A 161 -14.01 -13.79 -8.28
C ASP A 161 -14.96 -13.77 -9.48
N ASN A 162 -14.61 -13.03 -10.53
CA ASN A 162 -15.40 -12.95 -11.77
C ASN A 162 -15.49 -14.31 -12.50
N ALA A 163 -14.49 -15.15 -12.32
CA ALA A 163 -14.48 -16.50 -12.83
C ALA A 163 -15.25 -17.51 -11.96
N ASN A 164 -15.74 -17.10 -10.78
CA ASN A 164 -16.34 -17.92 -9.73
C ASN A 164 -15.39 -19.04 -9.23
N ILE A 165 -14.09 -18.73 -9.13
CA ILE A 165 -13.07 -19.65 -8.61
C ILE A 165 -12.85 -19.32 -7.13
N THR A 166 -13.03 -20.32 -6.27
CA THR A 166 -12.74 -20.19 -4.82
C THR A 166 -11.22 -20.22 -4.59
N TYR A 167 -10.73 -19.29 -3.77
CA TYR A 167 -9.31 -19.19 -3.42
C TYR A 167 -9.14 -18.81 -1.95
N ARG A 168 -7.92 -19.02 -1.44
CA ARG A 168 -7.46 -18.51 -0.14
C ARG A 168 -6.32 -17.56 -0.38
N GLN A 169 -6.22 -16.49 0.43
CA GLN A 169 -5.15 -15.50 0.36
C GLN A 169 -4.18 -15.64 1.53
N GLU A 170 -2.93 -15.22 1.33
CA GLU A 170 -1.88 -15.12 2.35
C GLU A 170 -1.66 -16.46 3.11
N VAL A 171 -1.62 -17.57 2.39
CA VAL A 171 -1.53 -18.93 2.94
C VAL A 171 -0.07 -19.32 3.18
N TYR A 172 0.23 -19.84 4.36
CA TYR A 172 1.58 -20.28 4.70
C TYR A 172 1.85 -21.74 4.26
N SER A 173 3.07 -21.99 3.78
CA SER A 173 3.53 -23.35 3.44
C SER A 173 3.40 -24.33 4.60
N THR A 174 3.47 -23.84 5.84
CA THR A 174 3.33 -24.64 7.05
C THR A 174 1.93 -25.21 7.28
N GLU A 175 0.92 -24.76 6.52
CA GLU A 175 -0.42 -25.34 6.55
C GLU A 175 -0.48 -26.67 5.77
N TYR A 176 0.55 -26.96 4.99
CA TYR A 176 0.65 -28.16 4.19
C TYR A 176 1.94 -28.94 4.57
N PRO A 177 1.82 -29.97 5.43
CA PRO A 177 2.98 -30.77 5.86
C PRO A 177 3.77 -31.39 4.70
N GLU A 178 3.13 -31.66 3.57
CA GLU A 178 3.73 -32.20 2.34
C GLU A 178 4.77 -31.25 1.74
N LEU A 179 4.68 -29.95 2.01
CA LEU A 179 5.63 -28.93 1.53
C LEU A 179 6.89 -28.81 2.39
N SER A 180 7.17 -29.80 3.26
CA SER A 180 8.42 -29.84 4.05
C SER A 180 9.70 -29.78 3.21
N VAL A 181 9.64 -30.10 1.92
CA VAL A 181 10.71 -29.91 0.93
C VAL A 181 11.17 -28.47 0.81
N LEU A 182 10.35 -27.49 1.18
CA LEU A 182 10.69 -26.07 1.16
C LEU A 182 11.62 -25.64 2.32
N GLY A 183 11.87 -26.52 3.30
CA GLY A 183 12.69 -26.26 4.46
C GLY A 183 11.91 -25.69 5.65
N GLU A 184 12.66 -25.17 6.64
CA GLU A 184 12.08 -24.64 7.89
C GLU A 184 11.53 -23.19 7.73
N ASP A 185 11.91 -22.51 6.68
CA ASP A 185 11.47 -21.13 6.43
C ASP A 185 10.00 -21.10 6.02
N LYS A 186 9.20 -20.32 6.75
CA LYS A 186 7.79 -20.11 6.43
C LYS A 186 7.66 -19.32 5.13
N LYS A 187 7.28 -19.98 4.05
CA LYS A 187 6.90 -19.30 2.81
C LYS A 187 5.42 -18.96 2.86
N ARG A 188 5.07 -17.71 2.56
CA ARG A 188 3.68 -17.26 2.39
C ARG A 188 3.40 -17.11 0.91
N PHE A 189 2.33 -17.72 0.44
CA PHE A 189 1.83 -17.58 -0.92
C PHE A 189 0.71 -16.55 -0.96
N ASP A 190 0.68 -15.73 -2.01
CA ASP A 190 -0.33 -14.69 -2.17
C ASP A 190 -1.73 -15.29 -2.34
N PHE A 191 -1.84 -16.39 -3.10
CA PHE A 191 -3.08 -17.14 -3.30
C PHE A 191 -2.84 -18.65 -3.29
N VAL A 192 -3.89 -19.38 -2.91
CA VAL A 192 -4.00 -20.83 -3.13
C VAL A 192 -5.35 -21.10 -3.76
N VAL A 193 -5.34 -21.81 -4.89
CA VAL A 193 -6.53 -22.33 -5.57
C VAL A 193 -6.49 -23.86 -5.52
N GLU A 194 -7.55 -24.50 -5.03
CA GLU A 194 -7.65 -25.93 -4.91
C GLU A 194 -8.61 -26.49 -5.97
N THR A 195 -8.16 -27.48 -6.72
CA THR A 195 -8.95 -28.19 -7.74
C THR A 195 -9.02 -29.68 -7.42
N ASN A 196 -9.78 -30.44 -8.20
CA ASN A 196 -9.82 -31.90 -8.07
C ASN A 196 -8.46 -32.56 -8.42
N ARG A 197 -7.59 -31.85 -9.18
CA ARG A 197 -6.28 -32.37 -9.62
C ARG A 197 -5.17 -32.00 -8.64
N CYS A 198 -5.05 -30.72 -8.27
CA CYS A 198 -3.96 -30.24 -7.42
C CYS A 198 -4.30 -28.92 -6.71
N LYS A 199 -3.38 -28.47 -5.85
CA LYS A 199 -3.38 -27.15 -5.22
C LYS A 199 -2.37 -26.27 -5.93
N TYR A 200 -2.85 -25.15 -6.49
CA TYR A 200 -2.03 -24.14 -7.12
C TYR A 200 -1.56 -23.12 -6.09
N LEU A 201 -0.26 -23.06 -5.85
CA LEU A 201 0.38 -22.10 -4.94
C LEU A 201 0.88 -20.92 -5.77
N MET A 202 0.26 -19.75 -5.59
CA MET A 202 0.41 -18.63 -6.49
C MET A 202 1.19 -17.48 -5.86
N GLU A 203 2.11 -16.90 -6.63
CA GLU A 203 2.80 -15.64 -6.35
C GLU A 203 2.44 -14.61 -7.40
N VAL A 204 2.24 -13.36 -6.97
CA VAL A 204 1.73 -12.29 -7.83
C VAL A 204 2.58 -11.05 -7.67
N ASN A 205 3.03 -10.45 -8.77
CA ASN A 205 3.76 -9.19 -8.69
C ASN A 205 3.66 -8.36 -9.97
N PHE A 206 3.79 -7.04 -9.82
CA PHE A 206 3.83 -6.08 -10.91
C PHE A 206 5.04 -5.17 -10.77
N TYR A 207 5.82 -5.01 -11.85
CA TYR A 207 7.00 -4.17 -11.88
C TYR A 207 6.88 -3.10 -12.96
N SER A 208 6.49 -1.88 -12.59
CA SER A 208 6.46 -0.73 -13.49
C SER A 208 7.85 -0.18 -13.81
N GLY A 209 8.84 -0.39 -12.94
CA GLY A 209 10.22 0.06 -13.09
C GLY A 209 11.24 -1.05 -12.90
N GLY A 210 12.44 -0.87 -13.44
CA GLY A 210 13.56 -1.80 -13.30
C GLY A 210 14.22 -1.74 -11.93
N GLY A 211 15.07 -2.73 -11.63
CA GLY A 211 15.86 -2.82 -10.40
C GLY A 211 16.42 -4.21 -10.15
N SER A 212 17.39 -4.33 -9.23
CA SER A 212 18.04 -5.60 -8.87
C SER A 212 17.05 -6.64 -8.32
N LYS A 213 15.99 -6.18 -7.65
CA LYS A 213 14.95 -7.05 -7.08
C LYS A 213 14.31 -7.99 -8.12
N LEU A 214 14.18 -7.54 -9.38
CA LEU A 214 13.59 -8.37 -10.43
C LEU A 214 14.43 -9.62 -10.69
N ASN A 215 15.77 -9.45 -10.74
CA ASN A 215 16.68 -10.60 -10.93
C ASN A 215 16.61 -11.58 -9.76
N GLU A 216 16.48 -11.08 -8.54
CA GLU A 216 16.38 -11.89 -7.32
C GLU A 216 15.07 -12.70 -7.32
N VAL A 217 13.94 -12.05 -7.66
CA VAL A 217 12.64 -12.71 -7.72
C VAL A 217 12.59 -13.78 -8.80
N ALA A 218 13.06 -13.46 -10.03
CA ALA A 218 13.11 -14.43 -11.12
C ALA A 218 13.92 -15.67 -10.74
N ARG A 219 15.10 -15.47 -10.12
CA ARG A 219 15.93 -16.56 -9.63
C ARG A 219 15.23 -17.37 -8.54
N ALA A 220 14.68 -16.68 -7.52
CA ALA A 220 14.02 -17.34 -6.40
C ALA A 220 12.85 -18.23 -6.85
N TYR A 221 12.04 -17.75 -7.80
CA TYR A 221 10.90 -18.53 -8.29
C TYR A 221 11.31 -19.64 -9.25
N SER A 222 12.41 -19.46 -10.01
CA SER A 222 13.00 -20.55 -10.82
C SER A 222 13.50 -21.70 -9.94
N GLU A 223 13.98 -21.42 -8.72
CA GLU A 223 14.41 -22.42 -7.75
C GLU A 223 13.23 -23.00 -6.94
N LEU A 224 12.17 -22.22 -6.70
CA LEU A 224 11.01 -22.62 -5.93
C LEU A 224 10.06 -23.54 -6.72
N SER A 225 9.78 -23.17 -7.98
CA SER A 225 8.81 -23.90 -8.83
C SER A 225 9.12 -25.39 -8.94
N PRO A 226 10.35 -25.83 -9.27
CA PRO A 226 10.63 -27.26 -9.34
C PRO A 226 10.48 -27.97 -8.00
N LYS A 227 10.79 -27.31 -6.87
CA LYS A 227 10.63 -27.93 -5.54
C LYS A 227 9.16 -28.20 -5.24
N ILE A 228 8.27 -27.24 -5.50
CA ILE A 228 6.82 -27.40 -5.30
C ILE A 228 6.29 -28.48 -6.25
N ASN A 229 6.63 -28.40 -7.53
CA ASN A 229 6.09 -29.29 -8.56
C ASN A 229 6.59 -30.74 -8.45
N THR A 230 7.57 -31.03 -7.56
CA THR A 230 7.95 -32.42 -7.22
C THR A 230 7.06 -33.03 -6.13
N VAL A 231 6.25 -32.20 -5.44
CA VAL A 231 5.32 -32.68 -4.41
C VAL A 231 3.98 -33.01 -5.08
N ASP A 232 3.57 -34.27 -4.95
CA ASP A 232 2.33 -34.74 -5.56
C ASP A 232 1.13 -33.92 -5.07
N GLY A 233 0.28 -33.51 -6.00
CA GLY A 233 -0.89 -32.68 -5.73
C GLY A 233 -0.61 -31.17 -5.51
N PHE A 234 0.58 -30.67 -5.83
CA PHE A 234 0.92 -29.25 -5.76
C PHE A 234 1.57 -28.74 -7.04
N GLU A 235 1.20 -27.53 -7.45
CA GLU A 235 1.83 -26.81 -8.56
C GLU A 235 2.07 -25.34 -8.19
N PHE A 236 3.22 -24.85 -8.61
CA PHE A 236 3.57 -23.43 -8.46
C PHE A 236 3.06 -22.63 -9.65
N VAL A 237 2.44 -21.47 -9.38
CA VAL A 237 1.98 -20.52 -10.40
C VAL A 237 2.58 -19.15 -10.13
N TRP A 238 3.12 -18.53 -11.16
CA TRP A 238 3.62 -17.17 -11.09
C TRP A 238 2.87 -16.26 -12.03
N ILE A 239 2.16 -15.26 -11.47
CA ILE A 239 1.51 -14.22 -12.26
C ILE A 239 2.35 -12.95 -12.12
N THR A 240 2.99 -12.54 -13.21
CA THR A 240 3.87 -11.37 -13.21
C THR A 240 3.64 -10.50 -14.44
N ASP A 241 3.66 -9.17 -14.25
CA ASP A 241 3.49 -8.21 -15.33
C ASP A 241 4.32 -6.94 -15.06
N GLY A 242 4.32 -6.02 -16.00
CA GLY A 242 4.95 -4.72 -15.92
C GLY A 242 6.21 -4.58 -16.79
N ILE A 243 6.31 -3.41 -17.43
CA ILE A 243 7.43 -3.10 -18.37
C ILE A 243 8.80 -3.06 -17.70
N GLY A 244 8.86 -3.02 -16.35
CA GLY A 244 10.11 -3.11 -15.60
C GLY A 244 10.92 -4.36 -15.95
N TRP A 245 10.27 -5.45 -16.34
CA TRP A 245 10.92 -6.68 -16.81
C TRP A 245 11.80 -6.51 -18.04
N LYS A 246 11.61 -5.44 -18.83
CA LYS A 246 12.51 -5.13 -19.96
C LYS A 246 13.96 -4.92 -19.50
N SER A 247 14.17 -4.42 -18.27
CA SER A 247 15.48 -4.23 -17.67
C SER A 247 16.15 -5.52 -17.16
N ALA A 248 15.35 -6.57 -16.93
CA ALA A 248 15.77 -7.87 -16.42
C ALA A 248 15.37 -9.01 -17.38
N LYS A 249 15.26 -8.70 -18.69
CA LYS A 249 14.73 -9.62 -19.73
C LYS A 249 15.39 -11.00 -19.68
N ASN A 250 16.71 -11.07 -19.60
CA ASN A 250 17.42 -12.36 -19.62
C ASN A 250 17.08 -13.25 -18.42
N LYS A 251 16.91 -12.63 -17.23
CA LYS A 251 16.55 -13.38 -16.03
C LYS A 251 15.10 -13.83 -16.03
N LEU A 252 14.22 -13.00 -16.56
CA LEU A 252 12.83 -13.41 -16.79
C LEU A 252 12.74 -14.53 -17.82
N GLU A 253 13.55 -14.49 -18.89
CA GLU A 253 13.59 -15.53 -19.92
C GLU A 253 14.05 -16.89 -19.34
N GLU A 254 15.11 -16.89 -18.51
CA GLU A 254 15.56 -18.08 -17.79
C GLU A 254 14.41 -18.66 -16.93
N ALA A 255 13.72 -17.79 -16.18
CA ALA A 255 12.60 -18.20 -15.33
C ALA A 255 11.40 -18.70 -16.15
N PHE A 256 11.09 -18.05 -17.27
CA PHE A 256 10.00 -18.42 -18.16
C PHE A 256 10.16 -19.84 -18.73
N TYR A 257 11.40 -20.23 -19.02
CA TYR A 257 11.69 -21.59 -19.47
C TYR A 257 11.65 -22.62 -18.33
N ALA A 258 11.89 -22.21 -17.09
CA ALA A 258 11.95 -23.10 -15.94
C ALA A 258 10.59 -23.31 -15.26
N ILE A 259 9.68 -22.33 -15.31
CA ILE A 259 8.40 -22.32 -14.61
C ILE A 259 7.27 -22.66 -15.58
N PRO A 260 6.59 -23.81 -15.43
CA PRO A 260 5.53 -24.23 -16.35
C PRO A 260 4.31 -23.30 -16.32
N ASN A 261 3.90 -22.84 -15.12
CA ASN A 261 2.72 -22.01 -14.92
C ASN A 261 3.14 -20.55 -14.66
N ILE A 262 3.50 -19.84 -15.71
CA ILE A 262 3.84 -18.41 -15.65
C ILE A 262 2.93 -17.61 -16.59
N TYR A 263 2.28 -16.59 -16.05
CA TYR A 263 1.27 -15.79 -16.77
C TYR A 263 1.48 -14.30 -16.52
N ASN A 264 1.00 -13.47 -17.43
CA ASN A 264 0.79 -12.03 -17.24
C ASN A 264 -0.71 -11.72 -17.18
N LEU A 265 -1.08 -10.45 -16.97
CA LEU A 265 -2.48 -10.03 -16.91
C LEU A 265 -3.25 -10.21 -18.24
N THR A 266 -2.55 -10.49 -19.34
CA THR A 266 -3.17 -10.78 -20.65
C THR A 266 -3.40 -12.28 -20.83
N THR A 267 -2.52 -13.12 -20.28
CA THR A 267 -2.55 -14.59 -20.47
C THR A 267 -3.15 -15.34 -19.27
N ILE A 268 -3.48 -14.66 -18.17
CA ILE A 268 -4.09 -15.28 -16.98
C ILE A 268 -5.37 -16.07 -17.29
N ASP A 269 -6.09 -15.69 -18.35
CA ASP A 269 -7.29 -16.40 -18.77
C ASP A 269 -7.02 -17.86 -19.17
N GLU A 270 -5.78 -18.19 -19.59
CA GLU A 270 -5.37 -19.57 -19.89
C GLU A 270 -5.36 -20.40 -18.59
N PHE A 271 -4.81 -19.83 -17.50
CA PHE A 271 -4.85 -20.44 -16.18
C PHE A 271 -6.29 -20.61 -15.67
N ILE A 272 -7.11 -19.55 -15.81
CA ILE A 272 -8.52 -19.59 -15.40
C ILE A 272 -9.28 -20.71 -16.13
N LYS A 273 -9.04 -20.88 -17.44
CA LYS A 273 -9.63 -21.96 -18.22
C LYS A 273 -9.20 -23.34 -17.70
N GLN A 274 -7.90 -23.54 -17.46
CA GLN A 274 -7.37 -24.77 -16.90
C GLN A 274 -8.02 -25.11 -15.56
N VAL A 275 -8.05 -24.16 -14.61
CA VAL A 275 -8.71 -24.37 -13.31
C VAL A 275 -10.17 -24.77 -13.45
N LYS A 276 -10.93 -24.13 -14.34
CA LYS A 276 -12.34 -24.46 -14.58
C LYS A 276 -12.56 -25.86 -15.15
N GLU A 277 -11.62 -26.35 -15.92
CA GLU A 277 -11.66 -27.73 -16.45
C GLU A 277 -11.36 -28.77 -15.36
N GLU A 278 -10.72 -28.37 -14.25
CA GLU A 278 -10.32 -29.22 -13.15
C GLU A 278 -11.24 -29.14 -11.91
N LEU A 279 -12.18 -28.18 -11.86
CA LEU A 279 -13.17 -28.05 -10.79
C LEU A 279 -14.36 -28.97 -11.03
#